data_d7aebad8fdd8894324e3f4a3b20dc889
#
_entry.id   d7aebad8fdd8894324e3f4a3b20dc889
#
_cell.length_a   1.000
_cell.length_b   1.000
_cell.length_c   1.000
_cell.angle_alpha   90.00
_cell.angle_beta   90.00
_cell.angle_gamma   90.00
#
_symmetry.space_group_name_H-M   'P 1'
#
loop_
_entity.id
_entity.type
_entity.pdbx_description
1 polymer ?
#
loop_
_entity_poly.entity_id
_entity_poly.type
_entity_poly.pdbx_seq_one_letter_code
_entity_poly.pdbx_strand_id
1 'polypeptide(L)'
;VTTATLTAKDLSWSPKHHGDILLRSTSFHLEAGRVLGIVGPNGAGKTTLLRLLYRFYRPVTGQVLVDGEDIWGLTARETAQRIAAVLQEQPSDFALTVGEIVALGRTPHRRGFAGTTGSHDRDIIEDALDRLDLHGLAGRQLGTLSGGERQRVMVARALAQQPRLLILDEPTNHLDIRHQLEVLDLIRSLPLTIVTSLHDLNLASGLCDDVVLLQSGRQLGFGSPAHVLTETAVSQAFQVDARRERLTPSNNDHLTFHIQNREFNS
;
A
#
# COMPACT_ATOMS: atom_id res chain seq x y z
N VAL A 1 18.14 6.76 3.91
CA VAL A 1 16.70 6.99 3.65
C VAL A 1 16.07 7.38 4.97
N THR A 2 15.38 8.55 5.03
CA THR A 2 14.64 8.99 6.23
C THR A 2 13.20 8.53 6.09
N THR A 3 12.67 7.84 7.10
CA THR A 3 11.26 7.48 7.24
C THR A 3 10.42 8.71 7.60
N ALA A 4 9.10 8.67 7.39
CA ALA A 4 8.18 9.74 7.75
C ALA A 4 7.04 9.22 8.63
N THR A 5 6.49 10.05 9.50
CA THR A 5 5.21 9.78 10.15
C THR A 5 4.06 10.06 9.19
N LEU A 6 2.95 9.33 9.34
CA LEU A 6 1.72 9.57 8.58
C LEU A 6 0.54 9.74 9.54
N THR A 7 -0.19 10.84 9.40
CA THR A 7 -1.41 11.07 10.18
C THR A 7 -2.59 11.34 9.24
N ALA A 8 -3.65 10.57 9.38
CA ALA A 8 -4.96 10.85 8.83
C ALA A 8 -5.84 11.44 9.94
N LYS A 9 -6.42 12.62 9.71
CA LYS A 9 -7.31 13.29 10.66
C LYS A 9 -8.69 13.47 10.02
N ASP A 10 -9.69 12.78 10.54
CA ASP A 10 -11.11 12.89 10.17
C ASP A 10 -11.37 12.88 8.65
N LEU A 11 -10.62 12.02 7.94
CA LEU A 11 -10.71 11.92 6.49
C LEU A 11 -12.08 11.40 6.06
N SER A 12 -12.76 12.14 5.21
CA SER A 12 -13.94 11.65 4.50
C SER A 12 -13.85 11.93 3.00
N TRP A 13 -14.56 11.12 2.23
CA TRP A 13 -14.59 11.31 0.78
C TRP A 13 -15.92 10.86 0.16
N SER A 14 -16.32 11.60 -0.90
CA SER A 14 -17.47 11.33 -1.76
C SER A 14 -17.10 11.68 -3.19
N PRO A 15 -17.57 10.93 -4.21
CA PRO A 15 -17.30 11.22 -5.62
C PRO A 15 -17.96 12.51 -6.14
N LYS A 16 -18.95 13.02 -5.42
CA LYS A 16 -19.66 14.29 -5.73
C LYS A 16 -19.90 15.04 -4.44
N HIS A 17 -19.88 16.38 -4.48
CA HIS A 17 -20.14 17.23 -3.30
C HIS A 17 -21.50 16.96 -2.62
N HIS A 18 -22.44 16.29 -3.29
CA HIS A 18 -23.76 15.91 -2.78
C HIS A 18 -24.07 14.42 -2.99
N GLY A 19 -23.06 13.56 -3.21
CA GLY A 19 -23.22 12.11 -3.36
C GLY A 19 -23.07 11.36 -2.05
N ASP A 20 -23.38 10.06 -2.07
CA ASP A 20 -23.15 9.18 -0.94
C ASP A 20 -21.67 9.18 -0.51
N ILE A 21 -21.44 9.29 0.79
CA ILE A 21 -20.10 9.28 1.37
C ILE A 21 -19.55 7.86 1.25
N LEU A 22 -18.54 7.67 0.38
CA LEU A 22 -17.88 6.38 0.20
C LEU A 22 -16.84 6.07 1.28
N LEU A 23 -16.22 7.10 1.87
CA LEU A 23 -15.35 6.97 3.03
C LEU A 23 -15.81 7.98 4.08
N ARG A 24 -16.22 7.47 5.24
CA ARG A 24 -16.61 8.27 6.40
C ARG A 24 -15.39 8.64 7.22
N SER A 25 -15.56 9.51 8.23
CA SER A 25 -14.47 9.95 9.09
C SER A 25 -13.54 8.79 9.50
N THR A 26 -12.30 8.89 9.05
CA THR A 26 -11.25 7.90 9.28
C THR A 26 -10.05 8.63 9.86
N SER A 27 -9.57 8.16 11.02
CA SER A 27 -8.44 8.79 11.73
C SER A 27 -7.47 7.74 12.23
N PHE A 28 -6.17 7.96 12.00
CA PHE A 28 -5.09 7.14 12.54
C PHE A 28 -3.77 7.92 12.53
N HIS A 29 -2.81 7.42 13.30
CA HIS A 29 -1.43 7.90 13.30
C HIS A 29 -0.48 6.71 13.16
N LEU A 30 0.41 6.77 12.17
CA LEU A 30 1.43 5.77 11.92
C LEU A 30 2.80 6.38 12.19
N GLU A 31 3.53 5.76 13.10
CA GLU A 31 4.91 6.12 13.41
C GLU A 31 5.85 5.85 12.24
N ALA A 32 6.95 6.56 12.20
CA ALA A 32 7.97 6.42 11.18
C ALA A 32 8.60 5.00 11.17
N GLY A 33 8.76 4.43 9.99
CA GLY A 33 9.37 3.11 9.80
C GLY A 33 8.43 1.93 10.08
N ARG A 34 7.14 2.18 10.37
CA ARG A 34 6.16 1.11 10.59
C ARG A 34 5.38 0.77 9.32
N VAL A 35 4.80 -0.42 9.31
CA VAL A 35 3.94 -0.94 8.24
C VAL A 35 2.48 -0.90 8.70
N LEU A 36 1.64 -0.15 7.97
CA LEU A 36 0.19 -0.11 8.16
C LEU A 36 -0.53 -0.96 7.11
N GLY A 37 -1.34 -1.92 7.56
CA GLY A 37 -2.26 -2.66 6.73
C GLY A 37 -3.64 -2.00 6.67
N ILE A 38 -4.19 -1.78 5.47
CA ILE A 38 -5.59 -1.40 5.30
C ILE A 38 -6.35 -2.65 4.86
N VAL A 39 -7.25 -3.13 5.71
CA VAL A 39 -7.98 -4.38 5.51
C VAL A 39 -9.48 -4.16 5.54
N GLY A 40 -10.22 -5.07 4.94
CA GLY A 40 -11.69 -5.02 4.86
C GLY A 40 -12.21 -5.70 3.59
N PRO A 41 -13.51 -5.99 3.53
CA PRO A 41 -14.11 -6.63 2.36
C PRO A 41 -14.02 -5.76 1.10
N ASN A 42 -14.36 -6.35 -0.06
CA ASN A 42 -14.47 -5.60 -1.31
C ASN A 42 -15.51 -4.48 -1.18
N GLY A 43 -15.18 -3.30 -1.70
CA GLY A 43 -16.02 -2.11 -1.56
C GLY A 43 -15.96 -1.42 -0.18
N ALA A 44 -15.12 -1.88 0.76
CA ALA A 44 -14.98 -1.27 2.08
C ALA A 44 -14.37 0.15 2.07
N GLY A 45 -13.76 0.57 0.94
CA GLY A 45 -13.13 1.89 0.81
C GLY A 45 -11.60 1.89 0.91
N LYS A 46 -10.93 0.71 0.87
CA LYS A 46 -9.48 0.58 0.97
C LYS A 46 -8.73 1.43 -0.06
N THR A 47 -9.00 1.20 -1.35
CA THR A 47 -8.38 1.98 -2.45
C THR A 47 -8.75 3.47 -2.37
N THR A 48 -9.96 3.83 -1.91
CA THR A 48 -10.34 5.23 -1.70
C THR A 48 -9.48 5.87 -0.62
N LEU A 49 -9.27 5.20 0.51
CA LEU A 49 -8.39 5.68 1.56
C LEU A 49 -6.95 5.84 1.05
N LEU A 50 -6.40 4.83 0.37
CA LEU A 50 -5.06 4.94 -0.23
C LEU A 50 -4.97 6.16 -1.17
N ARG A 51 -5.96 6.38 -2.05
CA ARG A 51 -6.01 7.51 -2.99
C ARG A 51 -6.03 8.88 -2.31
N LEU A 52 -6.57 8.97 -1.12
CA LEU A 52 -6.48 10.16 -0.28
C LEU A 52 -5.06 10.35 0.26
N LEU A 53 -4.42 9.27 0.73
CA LEU A 53 -3.10 9.32 1.36
C LEU A 53 -1.98 9.73 0.40
N TYR A 54 -2.07 9.38 -0.91
CA TYR A 54 -1.07 9.82 -1.89
C TYR A 54 -1.52 11.01 -2.76
N ARG A 55 -2.53 11.79 -2.27
CA ARG A 55 -2.98 13.04 -2.91
C ARG A 55 -3.65 12.87 -4.30
N PHE A 56 -4.19 11.69 -4.60
CA PHE A 56 -4.97 11.50 -5.83
C PHE A 56 -6.37 12.09 -5.70
N TYR A 57 -7.05 11.86 -4.55
CA TYR A 57 -8.30 12.49 -4.20
C TYR A 57 -8.10 13.55 -3.13
N ARG A 58 -8.79 14.69 -3.28
CA ARG A 58 -8.88 15.68 -2.20
C ARG A 58 -9.97 15.25 -1.22
N PRO A 59 -9.69 15.19 0.09
CA PRO A 59 -10.72 14.86 1.06
C PRO A 59 -11.82 15.93 1.09
N VAL A 60 -13.06 15.51 1.38
CA VAL A 60 -14.19 16.43 1.64
C VAL A 60 -14.01 17.08 3.01
N THR A 61 -13.60 16.28 4.00
CA THR A 61 -13.20 16.76 5.34
C THR A 61 -11.90 16.11 5.75
N GLY A 62 -11.22 16.73 6.70
CA GLY A 62 -10.01 16.20 7.29
C GLY A 62 -8.73 16.55 6.53
N GLN A 63 -7.63 15.99 7.00
CA GLN A 63 -6.28 16.27 6.50
C GLN A 63 -5.41 15.02 6.50
N VAL A 64 -4.47 14.96 5.55
CA VAL A 64 -3.39 13.97 5.51
C VAL A 64 -2.09 14.69 5.79
N LEU A 65 -1.43 14.33 6.89
CA LEU A 65 -0.18 14.94 7.30
C LEU A 65 0.97 13.93 7.16
N VAL A 66 2.04 14.36 6.53
CA VAL A 66 3.33 13.64 6.48
C VAL A 66 4.35 14.49 7.23
N ASP A 67 4.92 13.95 8.30
CA ASP A 67 5.77 14.67 9.26
C ASP A 67 5.13 15.96 9.78
N GLY A 68 3.81 15.92 10.02
CA GLY A 68 3.05 17.07 10.52
C GLY A 68 2.64 18.08 9.45
N GLU A 69 3.10 17.98 8.20
CA GLU A 69 2.75 18.88 7.10
C GLU A 69 1.61 18.32 6.26
N ASP A 70 0.57 19.13 6.03
CA ASP A 70 -0.55 18.76 5.14
C ASP A 70 -0.07 18.62 3.70
N ILE A 71 -0.26 17.42 3.12
CA ILE A 71 0.15 17.14 1.73
C ILE A 71 -0.55 18.03 0.70
N TRP A 72 -1.68 18.63 1.03
CA TRP A 72 -2.39 19.57 0.17
C TRP A 72 -1.83 20.98 0.23
N GLY A 73 -1.03 21.32 1.24
CA GLY A 73 -0.25 22.54 1.33
C GLY A 73 1.05 22.50 0.51
N LEU A 74 1.50 21.30 0.13
CA LEU A 74 2.70 21.07 -0.68
C LEU A 74 2.40 21.18 -2.17
N THR A 75 3.43 21.42 -2.98
CA THR A 75 3.33 21.24 -4.43
C THR A 75 3.22 19.75 -4.79
N ALA A 76 2.71 19.42 -5.98
CA ALA A 76 2.66 18.03 -6.46
C ALA A 76 4.06 17.38 -6.49
N ARG A 77 5.09 18.17 -6.81
CA ARG A 77 6.48 17.74 -6.84
C ARG A 77 7.01 17.40 -5.45
N GLU A 78 6.81 18.27 -4.47
CA GLU A 78 7.22 18.05 -3.08
C GLU A 78 6.51 16.83 -2.48
N THR A 79 5.22 16.67 -2.77
CA THR A 79 4.48 15.45 -2.38
C THR A 79 5.10 14.20 -3.01
N ALA A 80 5.39 14.24 -4.33
CA ALA A 80 6.00 13.13 -5.03
C ALA A 80 7.45 12.83 -4.60
N GLN A 81 8.17 13.77 -3.99
CA GLN A 81 9.48 13.51 -3.37
C GLN A 81 9.36 12.83 -2.00
N ARG A 82 8.19 12.85 -1.35
CA ARG A 82 7.95 12.29 -0.03
C ARG A 82 7.17 10.98 -0.08
N ILE A 83 6.22 10.86 -1.02
CA ILE A 83 5.29 9.74 -1.13
C ILE A 83 5.43 9.09 -2.50
N ALA A 84 5.69 7.80 -2.54
CA ALA A 84 5.56 6.98 -3.74
C ALA A 84 4.37 6.04 -3.61
N ALA A 85 3.70 5.75 -4.73
CA ALA A 85 2.59 4.81 -4.79
C ALA A 85 2.79 3.77 -5.89
N VAL A 86 2.53 2.51 -5.55
CA VAL A 86 2.42 1.38 -6.48
C VAL A 86 0.96 0.94 -6.48
N LEU A 87 0.29 1.10 -7.62
CA LEU A 87 -1.14 0.84 -7.78
C LEU A 87 -1.38 -0.55 -8.36
N GLN A 88 -2.55 -1.11 -8.09
CA GLN A 88 -2.97 -2.42 -8.57
C GLN A 88 -3.07 -2.48 -10.10
N GLU A 89 -3.70 -1.46 -10.71
CA GLU A 89 -3.83 -1.37 -12.16
C GLU A 89 -2.59 -0.72 -12.78
N GLN A 90 -1.90 -1.49 -13.60
CA GLN A 90 -0.75 -0.99 -14.34
C GLN A 90 -0.95 -1.29 -15.82
N PRO A 91 -0.87 -0.28 -16.70
CA PRO A 91 -0.87 -0.52 -18.13
C PRO A 91 0.32 -1.43 -18.50
N SER A 92 0.03 -2.58 -19.09
CA SER A 92 1.05 -3.56 -19.50
C SER A 92 1.68 -3.26 -20.86
N ASP A 93 1.13 -2.29 -21.61
CA ASP A 93 1.45 -2.07 -23.02
C ASP A 93 2.55 -1.03 -23.26
N PHE A 94 3.38 -0.77 -22.25
CA PHE A 94 4.53 0.09 -22.45
C PHE A 94 5.65 -0.69 -23.17
N ALA A 95 6.09 -0.17 -24.33
CA ALA A 95 7.30 -0.63 -25.02
C ALA A 95 8.60 -0.26 -24.28
N LEU A 96 8.49 0.15 -23.00
CA LEU A 96 9.62 0.56 -22.17
C LEU A 96 10.31 -0.65 -21.55
N THR A 97 11.63 -0.53 -21.46
CA THR A 97 12.47 -1.47 -20.72
C THR A 97 12.35 -1.28 -19.21
N VAL A 98 12.74 -2.28 -18.45
CA VAL A 98 12.80 -2.23 -16.99
C VAL A 98 13.60 -1.02 -16.50
N GLY A 99 14.80 -0.81 -17.05
CA GLY A 99 15.65 0.33 -16.68
C GLY A 99 14.98 1.68 -16.95
N GLU A 100 14.30 1.83 -18.10
CA GLU A 100 13.54 3.05 -18.42
C GLU A 100 12.40 3.29 -17.45
N ILE A 101 11.66 2.23 -17.07
CA ILE A 101 10.56 2.35 -16.09
C ILE A 101 11.09 2.76 -14.71
N VAL A 102 12.17 2.14 -14.24
CA VAL A 102 12.79 2.52 -12.96
C VAL A 102 13.29 3.96 -13.00
N ALA A 103 13.86 4.40 -14.14
CA ALA A 103 14.31 5.78 -14.35
C ALA A 103 13.16 6.82 -14.28
N LEU A 104 11.90 6.44 -14.58
CA LEU A 104 10.74 7.32 -14.39
C LEU A 104 10.55 7.70 -12.92
N GLY A 105 11.00 6.88 -11.97
CA GLY A 105 11.00 7.19 -10.53
C GLY A 105 11.78 8.48 -10.21
N ARG A 106 12.76 8.87 -11.04
CA ARG A 106 13.53 10.11 -10.84
C ARG A 106 12.82 11.38 -11.30
N THR A 107 11.66 11.27 -11.97
CA THR A 107 10.89 12.42 -12.48
C THR A 107 10.70 13.56 -11.46
N PRO A 108 10.33 13.33 -10.19
CA PRO A 108 10.15 14.41 -9.22
C PRO A 108 11.45 15.16 -8.85
N HIS A 109 12.62 14.59 -9.16
CA HIS A 109 13.92 15.18 -8.83
C HIS A 109 14.54 15.94 -10.00
N ARG A 110 14.09 15.72 -11.24
CA ARG A 110 14.63 16.38 -12.42
C ARG A 110 14.21 17.85 -12.46
N ARG A 111 15.15 18.74 -12.82
CA ARG A 111 14.89 20.16 -13.03
C ARG A 111 14.87 20.45 -14.54
N GLY A 112 13.73 20.96 -15.06
CA GLY A 112 13.53 21.34 -16.48
C GLY A 112 13.17 20.17 -17.41
N PHE A 113 12.76 20.52 -18.65
CA PHE A 113 12.26 19.58 -19.66
C PHE A 113 13.35 18.72 -20.31
N ALA A 114 14.61 19.11 -20.22
CA ALA A 114 15.76 18.48 -20.90
C ALA A 114 16.80 17.92 -19.92
N GLY A 115 16.44 17.66 -18.69
CA GLY A 115 17.36 17.12 -17.69
C GLY A 115 17.85 15.72 -18.09
N THR A 116 19.08 15.64 -18.61
CA THR A 116 19.79 14.36 -18.77
C THR A 116 19.91 13.69 -17.41
N THR A 117 19.75 12.38 -17.36
CA THR A 117 19.99 11.57 -16.15
C THR A 117 21.44 11.81 -15.70
N GLY A 118 21.61 12.56 -14.60
CA GLY A 118 22.93 12.81 -14.02
C GLY A 118 23.56 11.52 -13.48
N SER A 119 24.88 11.53 -13.19
CA SER A 119 25.56 10.37 -12.58
C SER A 119 24.85 9.92 -11.30
N HIS A 120 24.47 10.86 -10.43
CA HIS A 120 23.74 10.58 -9.19
C HIS A 120 22.40 9.88 -9.41
N ASP A 121 21.62 10.27 -10.44
CA ASP A 121 20.36 9.57 -10.74
C ASP A 121 20.60 8.15 -11.26
N ARG A 122 21.71 7.92 -11.99
CA ARG A 122 22.10 6.57 -12.45
C ARG A 122 22.42 5.67 -11.26
N ASP A 123 23.21 6.16 -10.30
CA ASP A 123 23.57 5.40 -9.10
C ASP A 123 22.32 4.98 -8.31
N ILE A 124 21.31 5.87 -8.21
CA ILE A 124 20.04 5.56 -7.53
C ILE A 124 19.24 4.52 -8.31
N ILE A 125 19.21 4.61 -9.65
CA ILE A 125 18.50 3.63 -10.48
C ILE A 125 19.14 2.25 -10.36
N GLU A 126 20.49 2.18 -10.43
CA GLU A 126 21.23 0.93 -10.25
C GLU A 126 21.00 0.34 -8.86
N ASP A 127 21.08 1.15 -7.79
CA ASP A 127 20.77 0.68 -6.41
C ASP A 127 19.34 0.11 -6.31
N ALA A 128 18.36 0.75 -6.96
CA ALA A 128 16.98 0.26 -6.97
C ALA A 128 16.84 -1.06 -7.77
N LEU A 129 17.55 -1.22 -8.87
CA LEU A 129 17.56 -2.46 -9.65
C LEU A 129 18.24 -3.59 -8.89
N ASP A 130 19.36 -3.32 -8.23
CA ASP A 130 20.10 -4.32 -7.43
C ASP A 130 19.29 -4.82 -6.24
N ARG A 131 18.67 -3.90 -5.48
CA ARG A 131 17.82 -4.25 -4.31
C ARG A 131 16.66 -5.17 -4.65
N LEU A 132 16.16 -5.12 -5.88
CA LEU A 132 15.03 -5.90 -6.35
C LEU A 132 15.44 -7.10 -7.22
N ASP A 133 16.74 -7.38 -7.35
CA ASP A 133 17.27 -8.44 -8.22
C ASP A 133 16.77 -8.30 -9.66
N LEU A 134 16.87 -7.08 -10.22
CA LEU A 134 16.38 -6.73 -11.56
C LEU A 134 17.50 -6.38 -12.53
N HIS A 135 18.78 -6.36 -12.10
CA HIS A 135 19.90 -5.92 -12.93
C HIS A 135 19.99 -6.72 -14.25
N GLY A 136 19.86 -8.04 -14.17
CA GLY A 136 19.84 -8.93 -15.34
C GLY A 136 18.64 -8.75 -16.27
N LEU A 137 17.60 -8.02 -15.83
CA LEU A 137 16.39 -7.76 -16.58
C LEU A 137 16.29 -6.32 -17.10
N ALA A 138 17.26 -5.44 -16.79
CA ALA A 138 17.21 -3.99 -17.07
C ALA A 138 16.90 -3.64 -18.53
N GLY A 139 17.39 -4.41 -19.49
CA GLY A 139 17.14 -4.23 -20.94
C GLY A 139 15.87 -4.91 -21.46
N ARG A 140 15.14 -5.71 -20.64
CA ARG A 140 13.93 -6.39 -21.09
C ARG A 140 12.73 -5.47 -21.07
N GLN A 141 11.79 -5.68 -21.99
CA GLN A 141 10.51 -4.96 -22.01
C GLN A 141 9.58 -5.47 -20.89
N LEU A 142 8.86 -4.56 -20.21
CA LEU A 142 7.95 -4.88 -19.12
C LEU A 142 6.93 -5.96 -19.47
N GLY A 143 6.36 -5.92 -20.68
CA GLY A 143 5.37 -6.87 -21.15
C GLY A 143 5.85 -8.34 -21.24
N THR A 144 7.19 -8.56 -21.26
CA THR A 144 7.79 -9.90 -21.32
C THR A 144 8.06 -10.53 -19.96
N LEU A 145 7.78 -9.82 -18.88
CA LEU A 145 8.07 -10.23 -17.52
C LEU A 145 6.90 -11.04 -16.91
N SER A 146 7.22 -11.90 -15.96
CA SER A 146 6.22 -12.54 -15.08
C SER A 146 5.51 -11.50 -14.19
N GLY A 147 4.39 -11.88 -13.57
CA GLY A 147 3.67 -11.01 -12.63
C GLY A 147 4.55 -10.53 -11.46
N GLY A 148 5.31 -11.44 -10.85
CA GLY A 148 6.21 -11.12 -9.74
C GLY A 148 7.37 -10.21 -10.16
N GLU A 149 7.98 -10.45 -11.34
CA GLU A 149 9.02 -9.57 -11.88
C GLU A 149 8.46 -8.18 -12.14
N ARG A 150 7.28 -8.06 -12.77
CA ARG A 150 6.61 -6.77 -12.97
C ARG A 150 6.36 -6.03 -11.66
N GLN A 151 5.88 -6.74 -10.64
CA GLN A 151 5.66 -6.14 -9.32
C GLN A 151 6.96 -5.58 -8.73
N ARG A 152 8.06 -6.35 -8.81
CA ARG A 152 9.38 -5.86 -8.36
C ARG A 152 9.83 -4.62 -9.14
N VAL A 153 9.62 -4.56 -10.46
CA VAL A 153 9.94 -3.38 -11.28
C VAL A 153 9.18 -2.14 -10.80
N MET A 154 7.91 -2.29 -10.45
CA MET A 154 7.12 -1.15 -9.97
C MET A 154 7.56 -0.69 -8.57
N VAL A 155 7.94 -1.62 -7.71
CA VAL A 155 8.55 -1.27 -6.41
C VAL A 155 9.91 -0.60 -6.64
N ALA A 156 10.77 -1.10 -7.57
CA ALA A 156 12.04 -0.47 -7.91
C ALA A 156 11.86 0.97 -8.41
N ARG A 157 10.86 1.21 -9.28
CA ARG A 157 10.50 2.56 -9.72
C ARG A 157 10.11 3.47 -8.55
N ALA A 158 9.33 2.94 -7.60
CA ALA A 158 8.94 3.68 -6.41
C ALA A 158 10.15 3.96 -5.50
N LEU A 159 11.06 3.01 -5.33
CA LEU A 159 12.30 3.20 -4.55
C LEU A 159 13.26 4.20 -5.21
N ALA A 160 13.37 4.18 -6.55
CA ALA A 160 14.15 5.17 -7.28
C ALA A 160 13.65 6.62 -7.07
N GLN A 161 12.40 6.80 -6.67
CA GLN A 161 11.86 8.09 -6.26
C GLN A 161 12.43 8.58 -4.91
N GLN A 162 13.10 7.69 -4.15
CA GLN A 162 13.62 7.95 -2.80
C GLN A 162 12.54 8.50 -1.84
N PRO A 163 11.37 7.85 -1.74
CA PRO A 163 10.29 8.31 -0.90
C PRO A 163 10.62 8.12 0.58
N ARG A 164 9.85 8.78 1.45
CA ARG A 164 9.85 8.56 2.89
C ARG A 164 8.66 7.72 3.34
N LEU A 165 7.61 7.68 2.50
CA LEU A 165 6.38 6.91 2.65
C LEU A 165 6.10 6.16 1.34
N LEU A 166 5.92 4.85 1.42
CA LEU A 166 5.55 4.00 0.29
C LEU A 166 4.11 3.49 0.47
N ILE A 167 3.29 3.66 -0.55
CA ILE A 167 1.90 3.19 -0.57
C ILE A 167 1.77 2.08 -1.61
N LEU A 168 1.24 0.93 -1.20
CA LEU A 168 1.08 -0.26 -2.02
C LEU A 168 -0.40 -0.67 -2.05
N ASP A 169 -1.02 -0.68 -3.23
CA ASP A 169 -2.41 -1.13 -3.39
C ASP A 169 -2.44 -2.58 -3.87
N GLU A 170 -2.77 -3.51 -2.96
CA GLU A 170 -2.87 -4.95 -3.20
C GLU A 170 -1.60 -5.57 -3.84
N PRO A 171 -0.41 -5.39 -3.25
CA PRO A 171 0.85 -5.77 -3.87
C PRO A 171 1.02 -7.28 -4.09
N THR A 172 0.21 -8.10 -3.43
CA THR A 172 0.25 -9.57 -3.53
C THR A 172 -0.84 -10.16 -4.42
N ASN A 173 -1.71 -9.32 -5.01
CA ASN A 173 -2.82 -9.80 -5.83
C ASN A 173 -2.33 -10.46 -7.12
N HIS A 174 -3.00 -11.56 -7.54
CA HIS A 174 -2.66 -12.34 -8.73
C HIS A 174 -1.26 -12.98 -8.75
N LEU A 175 -0.56 -13.02 -7.61
CA LEU A 175 0.70 -13.72 -7.46
C LEU A 175 0.46 -15.12 -6.87
N ASP A 176 1.29 -16.09 -7.26
CA ASP A 176 1.34 -17.36 -6.55
C ASP A 176 1.94 -17.22 -5.14
N ILE A 177 1.76 -18.24 -4.32
CA ILE A 177 2.15 -18.22 -2.89
C ILE A 177 3.63 -17.84 -2.71
N ARG A 178 4.52 -18.37 -3.56
CA ARG A 178 5.95 -18.10 -3.46
C ARG A 178 6.25 -16.62 -3.69
N HIS A 179 5.72 -16.06 -4.80
CA HIS A 179 5.93 -14.65 -5.13
C HIS A 179 5.23 -13.71 -4.14
N GLN A 180 4.09 -14.12 -3.56
CA GLN A 180 3.46 -13.35 -2.46
C GLN A 180 4.41 -13.22 -1.27
N LEU A 181 5.01 -14.33 -0.82
CA LEU A 181 5.94 -14.32 0.31
C LEU A 181 7.19 -13.50 0.00
N GLU A 182 7.76 -13.62 -1.20
CA GLU A 182 8.90 -12.82 -1.65
C GLU A 182 8.59 -11.31 -1.60
N VAL A 183 7.39 -10.88 -2.04
CA VAL A 183 6.96 -9.47 -1.98
C VAL A 183 6.75 -9.01 -0.53
N LEU A 184 6.19 -9.84 0.35
CA LEU A 184 6.00 -9.50 1.75
C LEU A 184 7.33 -9.38 2.50
N ASP A 185 8.29 -10.27 2.25
CA ASP A 185 9.64 -10.19 2.82
C ASP A 185 10.38 -8.95 2.31
N LEU A 186 10.23 -8.63 1.02
CA LEU A 186 10.74 -7.39 0.47
C LEU A 186 10.16 -6.17 1.19
N ILE A 187 8.82 -6.06 1.31
CA ILE A 187 8.16 -4.96 2.01
C ILE A 187 8.72 -4.81 3.43
N ARG A 188 8.87 -5.91 4.16
CA ARG A 188 9.38 -5.91 5.53
C ARG A 188 10.84 -5.46 5.62
N SER A 189 11.66 -5.72 4.61
CA SER A 189 13.08 -5.36 4.56
C SER A 189 13.34 -3.89 4.24
N LEU A 190 12.33 -3.17 3.72
CA LEU A 190 12.50 -1.78 3.31
C LEU A 190 12.57 -0.83 4.53
N PRO A 191 13.58 0.04 4.61
CA PRO A 191 13.69 1.03 5.69
C PRO A 191 12.78 2.25 5.41
N LEU A 192 11.47 2.03 5.27
CA LEU A 192 10.47 3.04 4.91
C LEU A 192 9.26 2.93 5.83
N THR A 193 8.49 4.00 5.91
CA THR A 193 7.11 3.91 6.38
C THR A 193 6.25 3.39 5.24
N ILE A 194 5.43 2.36 5.49
CA ILE A 194 4.69 1.69 4.43
C ILE A 194 3.21 1.63 4.78
N VAL A 195 2.36 1.93 3.81
CA VAL A 195 0.91 1.67 3.89
C VAL A 195 0.55 0.71 2.77
N THR A 196 -0.09 -0.40 3.11
CA THR A 196 -0.49 -1.41 2.13
C THR A 196 -1.93 -1.84 2.32
N SER A 197 -2.68 -2.00 1.23
CA SER A 197 -3.95 -2.72 1.28
C SER A 197 -3.70 -4.22 1.10
N LEU A 198 -4.37 -5.02 1.91
CA LEU A 198 -4.28 -6.48 1.88
C LEU A 198 -5.68 -7.10 1.96
N HIS A 199 -5.89 -8.19 1.20
CA HIS A 199 -7.12 -8.97 1.27
C HIS A 199 -7.04 -10.08 2.32
N ASP A 200 -5.87 -10.68 2.48
CA ASP A 200 -5.64 -11.77 3.43
C ASP A 200 -5.31 -11.20 4.81
N LEU A 201 -6.19 -11.49 5.78
CA LEU A 201 -6.04 -11.01 7.17
C LEU A 201 -4.88 -11.70 7.89
N ASN A 202 -4.54 -12.94 7.53
CA ASN A 202 -3.41 -13.64 8.12
C ASN A 202 -2.09 -13.06 7.62
N LEU A 203 -2.01 -12.72 6.33
CA LEU A 203 -0.85 -11.99 5.79
C LEU A 203 -0.73 -10.61 6.44
N ALA A 204 -1.84 -9.88 6.61
CA ALA A 204 -1.83 -8.59 7.30
C ALA A 204 -1.38 -8.71 8.75
N SER A 205 -1.85 -9.73 9.48
CA SER A 205 -1.46 -10.01 10.86
C SER A 205 0.03 -10.35 10.98
N GLY A 206 0.58 -11.03 9.96
CA GLY A 206 1.99 -11.40 9.95
C GLY A 206 2.94 -10.28 9.51
N LEU A 207 2.49 -9.36 8.63
CA LEU A 207 3.32 -8.32 8.04
C LEU A 207 3.25 -6.99 8.80
N CYS A 208 2.03 -6.55 9.18
CA CYS A 208 1.78 -5.18 9.59
C CYS A 208 1.99 -4.97 11.09
N ASP A 209 2.56 -3.83 11.44
CA ASP A 209 2.66 -3.36 12.83
C ASP A 209 1.32 -2.84 13.33
N ASP A 210 0.59 -2.14 12.46
CA ASP A 210 -0.75 -1.62 12.71
C ASP A 210 -1.68 -1.96 11.55
N VAL A 211 -2.98 -2.04 11.82
CA VAL A 211 -4.01 -2.22 10.81
C VAL A 211 -5.16 -1.23 11.00
N VAL A 212 -5.75 -0.81 9.90
CA VAL A 212 -7.05 -0.15 9.84
C VAL A 212 -8.05 -1.15 9.26
N LEU A 213 -9.06 -1.51 10.03
CA LEU A 213 -10.18 -2.34 9.56
C LEU A 213 -11.30 -1.45 9.06
N LEU A 214 -11.66 -1.61 7.77
CA LEU A 214 -12.74 -0.87 7.12
C LEU A 214 -13.92 -1.78 6.80
N GLN A 215 -15.14 -1.25 6.96
CA GLN A 215 -16.38 -1.86 6.49
C GLN A 215 -17.31 -0.77 5.93
N SER A 216 -17.75 -0.92 4.68
CA SER A 216 -18.72 0.00 4.04
C SER A 216 -18.37 1.48 4.25
N GLY A 217 -17.11 1.82 4.03
CA GLY A 217 -16.58 3.18 4.17
C GLY A 217 -16.40 3.67 5.61
N ARG A 218 -16.55 2.81 6.62
CA ARG A 218 -16.35 3.16 8.05
C ARG A 218 -15.12 2.47 8.59
N GLN A 219 -14.35 3.17 9.40
CA GLN A 219 -13.29 2.58 10.21
C GLN A 219 -13.92 1.88 11.42
N LEU A 220 -13.69 0.57 11.53
CA LEU A 220 -14.11 -0.22 12.69
C LEU A 220 -13.04 -0.25 13.79
N GLY A 221 -11.77 -0.14 13.41
CA GLY A 221 -10.65 -0.15 14.36
C GLY A 221 -9.34 0.29 13.71
N PHE A 222 -8.42 0.71 14.58
CA PHE A 222 -7.02 1.02 14.26
C PHE A 222 -6.12 0.58 15.43
N GLY A 223 -4.98 0.02 15.13
CA GLY A 223 -3.95 -0.43 16.09
C GLY A 223 -3.33 -1.76 15.68
N SER A 224 -2.69 -2.45 16.63
CA SER A 224 -2.02 -3.73 16.34
C SER A 224 -3.03 -4.76 15.78
N PRO A 225 -2.59 -5.66 14.88
CA PRO A 225 -3.45 -6.70 14.32
C PRO A 225 -4.17 -7.53 15.38
N ALA A 226 -3.48 -7.87 16.46
CA ALA A 226 -4.05 -8.66 17.56
C ALA A 226 -5.23 -7.95 18.25
N HIS A 227 -5.18 -6.63 18.32
CA HIS A 227 -6.22 -5.81 18.97
C HIS A 227 -7.40 -5.51 18.02
N VAL A 228 -7.13 -5.28 16.75
CA VAL A 228 -8.14 -4.85 15.75
C VAL A 228 -8.83 -6.03 15.08
N LEU A 229 -8.07 -7.08 14.71
CA LEU A 229 -8.59 -8.25 13.99
C LEU A 229 -9.14 -9.30 14.99
N THR A 230 -10.03 -8.90 15.88
CA THR A 230 -10.72 -9.82 16.79
C THR A 230 -11.76 -10.67 16.04
N GLU A 231 -12.11 -11.84 16.56
CA GLU A 231 -13.16 -12.70 15.99
C GLU A 231 -14.45 -11.92 15.74
N THR A 232 -14.90 -11.13 16.72
CA THR A 232 -16.10 -10.31 16.61
C THR A 232 -16.00 -9.24 15.52
N ALA A 233 -14.89 -8.48 15.48
CA ALA A 233 -14.73 -7.41 14.50
C ALA A 233 -14.61 -7.96 13.07
N VAL A 234 -13.89 -9.07 12.89
CA VAL A 234 -13.75 -9.73 11.60
C VAL A 234 -15.06 -10.36 11.15
N SER A 235 -15.77 -11.08 12.06
CA SER A 235 -17.08 -11.65 11.75
C SER A 235 -18.07 -10.58 11.31
N GLN A 236 -18.11 -9.45 12.01
CA GLN A 236 -18.94 -8.31 11.64
C GLN A 236 -18.53 -7.72 10.27
N ALA A 237 -17.24 -7.44 10.06
CA ALA A 237 -16.77 -6.77 8.86
C ALA A 237 -16.99 -7.60 7.59
N PHE A 238 -16.73 -8.90 7.67
CA PHE A 238 -16.75 -9.82 6.52
C PHE A 238 -18.03 -10.66 6.41
N GLN A 239 -18.92 -10.59 7.41
CA GLN A 239 -20.17 -11.39 7.48
C GLN A 239 -19.90 -12.91 7.45
N VAL A 240 -18.91 -13.35 8.21
CA VAL A 240 -18.48 -14.73 8.38
C VAL A 240 -18.42 -15.08 9.86
N ASP A 241 -18.32 -16.37 10.19
CA ASP A 241 -17.92 -16.81 11.54
C ASP A 241 -16.39 -16.92 11.53
N ALA A 242 -15.72 -15.96 12.16
CA ALA A 242 -14.27 -15.92 12.27
C ALA A 242 -13.83 -16.48 13.63
N ARG A 243 -12.82 -17.33 13.63
CA ARG A 243 -12.21 -17.87 14.83
C ARG A 243 -10.71 -17.69 14.79
N ARG A 244 -10.12 -17.48 15.95
CA ARG A 244 -8.66 -17.38 16.11
C ARG A 244 -8.16 -18.70 16.68
N GLU A 245 -7.28 -19.32 15.92
CA GLU A 245 -6.63 -20.57 16.30
C GLU A 245 -5.13 -20.34 16.47
N ARG A 246 -4.51 -21.07 17.38
CA ARG A 246 -3.08 -21.02 17.60
C ARG A 246 -2.43 -22.19 16.88
N LEU A 247 -1.60 -21.87 15.87
CA LEU A 247 -0.95 -22.91 15.08
C LEU A 247 0.27 -23.51 15.81
N THR A 248 0.39 -24.83 15.78
CA THR A 248 1.57 -25.55 16.24
C THR A 248 2.37 -26.03 15.02
N PRO A 249 3.73 -25.96 15.03
CA PRO A 249 4.61 -25.55 16.13
C PRO A 249 4.93 -24.05 16.19
N SER A 250 4.49 -23.23 15.24
CA SER A 250 4.87 -21.82 15.10
C SER A 250 4.38 -20.93 16.24
N ASN A 251 3.34 -21.37 16.97
CA ASN A 251 2.69 -20.63 18.05
C ASN A 251 2.09 -19.28 17.58
N ASN A 252 1.88 -19.10 16.28
CA ASN A 252 1.28 -17.91 15.69
C ASN A 252 -0.25 -18.02 15.71
N ASP A 253 -0.91 -16.89 15.92
CA ASP A 253 -2.36 -16.78 15.76
C ASP A 253 -2.72 -16.84 14.28
N HIS A 254 -3.77 -17.59 13.95
CA HIS A 254 -4.31 -17.74 12.61
C HIS A 254 -5.83 -17.58 12.65
N LEU A 255 -6.38 -16.81 11.73
CA LEU A 255 -7.82 -16.64 11.59
C LEU A 255 -8.37 -17.70 10.63
N THR A 256 -9.36 -18.46 11.06
CA THR A 256 -10.16 -19.37 10.24
C THR A 256 -11.54 -18.78 10.01
N PHE A 257 -12.16 -19.08 8.87
CA PHE A 257 -13.43 -18.47 8.46
C PHE A 257 -14.42 -19.53 8.03
N HIS A 258 -15.65 -19.41 8.55
CA HIS A 258 -16.78 -20.24 8.18
C HIS A 258 -17.94 -19.37 7.70
N ILE A 259 -18.75 -19.87 6.77
CA ILE A 259 -19.96 -19.18 6.34
C ILE A 259 -20.93 -19.18 7.54
N GLN A 260 -21.46 -18.02 7.89
CA GLN A 260 -22.55 -17.95 8.88
C GLN A 260 -23.73 -18.75 8.34
N ASN A 261 -24.13 -19.81 9.06
CA ASN A 261 -25.36 -20.52 8.76
C ASN A 261 -26.52 -19.53 8.96
N ARG A 262 -27.05 -19.01 7.85
CA ARG A 262 -28.38 -18.41 7.88
C ARG A 262 -29.35 -19.54 8.17
N GLU A 263 -29.87 -19.65 9.39
CA GLU A 263 -31.05 -20.39 9.60
C GLU A 263 -32.11 -19.79 8.68
N PHE A 264 -32.49 -20.55 7.64
CA PHE A 264 -33.66 -20.24 6.85
C PHE A 264 -34.83 -20.41 7.82
N ASN A 265 -35.26 -19.32 8.49
CA ASN A 265 -36.55 -19.26 9.13
C ASN A 265 -37.60 -19.45 8.04
N SER A 266 -38.11 -20.66 7.96
CA SER A 266 -39.30 -21.08 7.21
C SER A 266 -40.55 -20.48 7.79
#